data_9763bbc6e348eb059ae25ceb5849aa99
#
_entry.id   9763bbc6e348eb059ae25ceb5849aa99
#
_cell.length_a   1.000
_cell.length_b   1.000
_cell.length_c   1.000
_cell.angle_alpha   90.00
_cell.angle_beta   90.00
_cell.angle_gamma   90.00
#
_symmetry.space_group_name_H-M   'P 1'
#
loop_
_entity.id
_entity.type
_entity.pdbx_description
1 polymer ?
#
loop_
_entity_poly.entity_id
_entity_poly.type
_entity_poly.pdbx_seq_one_letter_code
_entity_poly.pdbx_strand_id
1 'polypeptide(L)'
;MAKSRAIVFMAIPVCSRSLLEGSRREHWADDMLRLFVGIGFPPELKLQLSSLCSGVHGAKWVDAGNFHLTLRFIGEIGEDLAADVDDALSGVRARRFTLQIAGTGVFSGGDKPRSLWAGVERTPELAGLRDKVEQAMIRAGLPPEPRKFAPHVTLARLRDPPLDQLRAFLVTHAQFRADPLPVKKFSLIASFQTKSGSVYEDQADYALLN
;
A
#
# COMPACT_ATOMS: atom_id res chain seq x y z
N MET A 1 -12.98 -4.40 -30.92
CA MET A 1 -11.75 -3.57 -31.00
C MET A 1 -11.56 -2.87 -29.67
N ALA A 2 -10.79 -3.47 -28.77
CA ALA A 2 -10.46 -2.89 -27.47
C ALA A 2 -9.29 -1.91 -27.66
N LYS A 3 -9.52 -0.63 -27.35
CA LYS A 3 -8.44 0.38 -27.32
C LYS A 3 -7.54 0.08 -26.12
N SER A 4 -6.34 -0.43 -26.38
CA SER A 4 -5.25 -0.50 -25.41
C SER A 4 -5.05 0.88 -24.80
N ARG A 5 -5.30 1.04 -23.51
CA ARG A 5 -4.91 2.21 -22.74
C ARG A 5 -3.42 2.05 -22.44
N ALA A 6 -2.58 2.75 -23.19
CA ALA A 6 -1.19 2.88 -22.81
C ALA A 6 -1.10 3.59 -21.45
N ILE A 7 -0.58 2.90 -20.44
CA ILE A 7 -0.18 3.54 -19.20
C ILE A 7 1.03 4.39 -19.54
N VAL A 8 0.85 5.70 -19.50
CA VAL A 8 1.97 6.63 -19.61
C VAL A 8 2.57 6.71 -18.20
N PHE A 9 3.61 5.93 -17.96
CA PHE A 9 4.46 6.15 -16.79
C PHE A 9 5.11 7.52 -16.97
N MET A 10 4.57 8.54 -16.31
CA MET A 10 5.20 9.85 -16.28
C MET A 10 6.49 9.73 -15.45
N ALA A 11 7.61 9.62 -16.14
CA ALA A 11 8.92 9.77 -15.55
C ALA A 11 9.04 11.16 -14.92
N ILE A 12 9.32 11.21 -13.62
CA ILE A 12 9.66 12.47 -12.95
C ILE A 12 10.97 12.96 -13.57
N PRO A 13 11.07 14.23 -14.05
CA PRO A 13 12.30 14.73 -14.62
C PRO A 13 13.39 14.73 -13.55
N VAL A 14 14.37 13.84 -13.69
CA VAL A 14 15.62 13.91 -12.96
C VAL A 14 16.36 15.15 -13.43
N CYS A 15 16.56 16.08 -12.52
CA CYS A 15 17.33 17.30 -12.72
C CYS A 15 18.67 16.99 -13.38
N SER A 16 18.94 17.69 -14.47
CA SER A 16 20.13 17.71 -15.34
C SER A 16 21.41 17.16 -14.71
N ARG A 17 21.94 16.12 -15.30
CA ARG A 17 23.37 15.79 -15.20
C ARG A 17 23.99 15.74 -16.57
N SER A 18 24.98 16.65 -16.74
CA SER A 18 25.79 16.86 -17.91
C SER A 18 26.51 15.60 -18.42
N LEU A 19 26.54 15.54 -19.75
CA LEU A 19 27.39 14.72 -20.61
C LEU A 19 28.77 14.37 -20.03
N LEU A 20 29.08 13.07 -19.91
CA LEU A 20 30.39 12.51 -20.18
C LEU A 20 30.22 11.04 -20.62
N GLU A 21 30.83 10.73 -21.74
CA GLU A 21 30.92 9.43 -22.42
C GLU A 21 31.57 8.34 -21.58
N GLY A 22 31.13 7.12 -21.72
CA GLY A 22 31.94 5.93 -21.45
C GLY A 22 31.29 4.82 -20.64
N SER A 23 31.01 3.74 -21.34
CA SER A 23 30.81 2.35 -20.88
C SER A 23 29.38 1.82 -20.77
N ARG A 24 29.16 0.87 -21.66
CA ARG A 24 27.98 0.00 -21.82
C ARG A 24 27.78 -0.97 -20.64
N ARG A 25 27.47 -0.54 -19.43
CA ARG A 25 27.10 -1.47 -18.32
C ARG A 25 26.27 -0.87 -17.19
N GLU A 26 25.46 0.16 -17.38
CA GLU A 26 24.65 0.74 -16.29
C GLU A 26 23.18 1.04 -16.69
N HIS A 27 22.62 0.29 -17.64
CA HIS A 27 21.27 0.58 -18.16
C HIS A 27 20.14 -0.28 -17.58
N TRP A 28 20.39 -1.08 -16.54
CA TRP A 28 19.38 -2.00 -15.99
C TRP A 28 18.75 -1.56 -14.66
N ALA A 29 19.17 -0.43 -14.10
CA ALA A 29 18.70 0.03 -12.79
C ALA A 29 17.53 1.05 -12.86
N ASP A 30 17.25 1.65 -14.03
CA ASP A 30 16.25 2.72 -14.16
C ASP A 30 14.83 2.23 -14.50
N ASP A 31 14.65 0.95 -14.87
CA ASP A 31 13.36 0.41 -15.34
C ASP A 31 12.61 -0.44 -14.30
N MET A 32 13.02 -0.39 -13.02
CA MET A 32 12.37 -1.18 -11.96
C MET A 32 11.35 -0.35 -11.19
N LEU A 33 10.10 -0.81 -11.23
CA LEU A 33 8.98 -0.20 -10.53
C LEU A 33 8.69 -0.96 -9.24
N ARG A 34 8.66 -0.25 -8.10
CA ARG A 34 8.24 -0.84 -6.84
C ARG A 34 6.74 -0.63 -6.66
N LEU A 35 5.98 -1.71 -6.82
CA LEU A 35 4.53 -1.68 -6.90
C LEU A 35 3.84 -2.45 -5.76
N PHE A 36 2.62 -2.05 -5.48
CA PHE A 36 1.66 -2.79 -4.66
C PHE A 36 0.23 -2.49 -5.08
N VAL A 37 -0.70 -3.38 -4.75
CA VAL A 37 -2.14 -3.17 -4.94
C VAL A 37 -2.75 -2.76 -3.61
N GLY A 38 -3.56 -1.70 -3.61
CA GLY A 38 -4.16 -1.19 -2.37
C GLY A 38 -5.47 -0.43 -2.56
N ILE A 39 -6.05 -0.04 -1.43
CA ILE A 39 -7.20 0.86 -1.35
C ILE A 39 -6.73 2.15 -0.71
N GLY A 40 -6.76 3.25 -1.47
CA GLY A 40 -6.49 4.59 -0.99
C GLY A 40 -7.65 5.15 -0.18
N PHE A 41 -7.38 6.14 0.65
CA PHE A 41 -8.36 6.75 1.56
C PHE A 41 -8.62 8.21 1.20
N PRO A 42 -9.86 8.70 1.41
CA PRO A 42 -10.19 10.12 1.27
C PRO A 42 -9.55 10.95 2.40
N PRO A 43 -9.41 12.27 2.21
CA PRO A 43 -8.76 13.17 3.17
C PRO A 43 -9.36 13.10 4.59
N GLU A 44 -10.66 12.93 4.71
CA GLU A 44 -11.39 12.88 5.98
C GLU A 44 -10.96 11.66 6.82
N LEU A 45 -10.85 10.49 6.18
CA LEU A 45 -10.38 9.27 6.84
C LEU A 45 -8.88 9.35 7.17
N LYS A 46 -8.08 9.94 6.28
CA LYS A 46 -6.66 10.20 6.56
C LYS A 46 -6.47 11.11 7.77
N LEU A 47 -7.32 12.12 7.95
CA LEU A 47 -7.32 13.00 9.11
C LEU A 47 -7.68 12.25 10.41
N GLN A 48 -8.70 11.39 10.38
CA GLN A 48 -9.07 10.56 11.53
C GLN A 48 -7.90 9.63 11.95
N LEU A 49 -7.23 8.99 10.99
CA LEU A 49 -6.06 8.16 11.26
C LEU A 49 -4.87 8.97 11.80
N SER A 50 -4.67 10.19 11.29
CA SER A 50 -3.58 11.06 11.74
C SER A 50 -3.73 11.48 13.21
N SER A 51 -4.96 11.56 13.73
CA SER A 51 -5.19 11.86 15.15
C SER A 51 -4.62 10.82 16.11
N LEU A 52 -4.35 9.60 15.60
CA LEU A 52 -3.70 8.53 16.35
C LEU A 52 -2.16 8.66 16.37
N CYS A 53 -1.58 9.49 15.50
CA CYS A 53 -0.14 9.49 15.24
C CYS A 53 0.66 10.32 16.26
N SER A 54 0.57 9.96 17.55
CA SER A 54 1.32 10.60 18.64
C SER A 54 1.52 9.65 19.82
N GLY A 55 2.29 10.09 20.84
CA GLY A 55 2.33 9.42 22.14
C GLY A 55 3.25 8.20 22.27
N VAL A 56 3.97 7.81 21.23
CA VAL A 56 4.98 6.73 21.30
C VAL A 56 6.34 7.25 20.85
N HIS A 57 7.27 7.36 21.80
CA HIS A 57 8.63 7.78 21.49
C HIS A 57 9.34 6.77 20.57
N GLY A 58 10.14 7.29 19.62
CA GLY A 58 10.84 6.42 18.65
C GLY A 58 9.95 5.83 17.56
N ALA A 59 8.65 6.14 17.53
CA ALA A 59 7.79 5.80 16.42
C ALA A 59 8.06 6.71 15.22
N LYS A 60 8.38 6.11 14.06
CA LYS A 60 8.42 6.83 12.79
C LYS A 60 7.02 6.76 12.18
N TRP A 61 6.24 7.81 12.41
CA TRP A 61 4.87 7.91 11.91
C TRP A 61 4.83 7.97 10.38
N VAL A 62 3.84 7.31 9.80
CA VAL A 62 3.59 7.36 8.36
C VAL A 62 2.93 8.69 8.03
N ASP A 63 3.38 9.32 6.95
CA ASP A 63 2.73 10.52 6.42
C ASP A 63 1.27 10.24 6.07
N ALA A 64 0.37 11.18 6.38
CA ALA A 64 -1.06 11.02 6.14
C ALA A 64 -1.38 10.77 4.66
N GLY A 65 -0.60 11.37 3.74
CA GLY A 65 -0.71 11.12 2.30
C GLY A 65 -0.57 9.64 1.94
N ASN A 66 0.23 8.92 2.70
CA ASN A 66 0.59 7.52 2.47
C ASN A 66 -0.33 6.49 3.16
N PHE A 67 -1.36 6.91 3.89
CA PHE A 67 -2.30 5.95 4.48
C PHE A 67 -3.11 5.22 3.42
N HIS A 68 -3.05 3.90 3.47
CA HIS A 68 -3.77 2.99 2.55
C HIS A 68 -3.96 1.61 3.21
N LEU A 69 -4.86 0.83 2.67
CA LEU A 69 -4.94 -0.61 2.94
C LEU A 69 -4.25 -1.37 1.82
N THR A 70 -3.15 -2.06 2.11
CA THR A 70 -2.50 -2.95 1.13
C THR A 70 -3.30 -4.23 0.95
N LEU A 71 -3.62 -4.58 -0.30
CA LEU A 71 -4.20 -5.86 -0.68
C LEU A 71 -3.11 -6.87 -1.05
N ARG A 72 -2.08 -6.46 -1.79
CA ARG A 72 -0.98 -7.30 -2.25
C ARG A 72 0.29 -6.49 -2.51
N PHE A 73 1.39 -6.85 -1.89
CA PHE A 73 2.71 -6.35 -2.28
C PHE A 73 3.21 -7.08 -3.51
N ILE A 74 3.74 -6.33 -4.48
CA ILE A 74 4.35 -6.87 -5.69
C ILE A 74 5.88 -6.84 -5.54
N GLY A 75 6.44 -5.72 -5.09
CA GLY A 75 7.88 -5.49 -5.00
C GLY A 75 8.40 -4.78 -6.23
N GLU A 76 9.69 -4.95 -6.50
CA GLU A 76 10.36 -4.34 -7.65
C GLU A 76 10.24 -5.26 -8.86
N ILE A 77 9.63 -4.78 -9.94
CA ILE A 77 9.42 -5.50 -11.21
C ILE A 77 9.71 -4.58 -12.39
N GLY A 78 10.11 -5.17 -13.53
CA GLY A 78 10.30 -4.45 -14.78
C GLY A 78 8.98 -4.00 -15.42
N GLU A 79 9.06 -3.05 -16.35
CA GLU A 79 7.90 -2.44 -17.01
C GLU A 79 7.02 -3.46 -17.76
N ASP A 80 7.61 -4.46 -18.42
CA ASP A 80 6.86 -5.52 -19.12
C ASP A 80 5.95 -6.29 -18.17
N LEU A 81 6.49 -6.73 -17.02
CA LEU A 81 5.71 -7.44 -16.01
C LEU A 81 4.69 -6.50 -15.32
N ALA A 82 5.00 -5.21 -15.20
CA ALA A 82 4.06 -4.22 -14.68
C ALA A 82 2.86 -4.03 -15.61
N ALA A 83 3.07 -4.08 -16.93
CA ALA A 83 1.98 -4.06 -17.92
C ALA A 83 1.10 -5.32 -17.82
N ASP A 84 1.70 -6.52 -17.66
CA ASP A 84 0.96 -7.77 -17.46
C ASP A 84 0.14 -7.74 -16.15
N VAL A 85 0.69 -7.14 -15.10
CA VAL A 85 0.00 -6.92 -13.81
C VAL A 85 -1.20 -6.00 -13.99
N ASP A 86 -1.05 -4.87 -14.69
CA ASP A 86 -2.15 -3.94 -14.95
C ASP A 86 -3.28 -4.62 -15.76
N ASP A 87 -2.92 -5.34 -16.81
CA ASP A 87 -3.89 -6.05 -17.65
C ASP A 87 -4.65 -7.12 -16.83
N ALA A 88 -3.93 -7.89 -16.01
CA ALA A 88 -4.54 -8.88 -15.12
C ALA A 88 -5.48 -8.25 -14.07
N LEU A 89 -5.12 -7.08 -13.51
CA LEU A 89 -5.94 -6.34 -12.55
C LEU A 89 -7.19 -5.74 -13.20
N SER A 90 -7.08 -5.29 -14.45
CA SER A 90 -8.23 -4.77 -15.23
C SER A 90 -9.34 -5.81 -15.40
N GLY A 91 -8.99 -7.10 -15.36
CA GLY A 91 -9.92 -8.23 -15.39
C GLY A 91 -10.60 -8.57 -14.06
N VAL A 92 -10.20 -7.97 -12.94
CA VAL A 92 -10.77 -8.24 -11.62
C VAL A 92 -12.20 -7.69 -11.54
N ARG A 93 -13.16 -8.53 -11.16
CA ARG A 93 -14.58 -8.16 -10.98
C ARG A 93 -14.99 -8.43 -9.55
N ALA A 94 -15.27 -7.37 -8.78
CA ALA A 94 -15.79 -7.43 -7.42
C ALA A 94 -16.83 -6.33 -7.21
N ARG A 95 -17.77 -6.56 -6.28
CA ARG A 95 -18.79 -5.56 -5.93
C ARG A 95 -18.24 -4.52 -4.99
N ARG A 96 -18.83 -3.33 -4.99
CA ARG A 96 -18.60 -2.29 -3.96
C ARG A 96 -18.98 -2.83 -2.60
N PHE A 97 -18.26 -2.38 -1.58
CA PHE A 97 -18.52 -2.75 -0.19
C PHE A 97 -18.14 -1.60 0.74
N THR A 98 -18.48 -1.75 2.01
CA THR A 98 -18.08 -0.79 3.04
C THR A 98 -16.92 -1.37 3.84
N LEU A 99 -15.87 -0.57 4.02
CA LEU A 99 -14.70 -0.90 4.81
C LEU A 99 -14.83 -0.22 6.18
N GLN A 100 -14.56 -0.95 7.25
CA GLN A 100 -14.52 -0.43 8.61
C GLN A 100 -13.11 -0.54 9.16
N ILE A 101 -12.55 0.59 9.61
CA ILE A 101 -11.30 0.62 10.35
C ILE A 101 -11.64 0.69 11.84
N ALA A 102 -11.12 -0.25 12.63
CA ALA A 102 -11.40 -0.34 14.05
C ALA A 102 -10.24 -0.95 14.84
N GLY A 103 -10.01 -0.41 16.03
CA GLY A 103 -8.97 -0.85 16.94
C GLY A 103 -7.55 -0.52 16.45
N THR A 104 -6.59 -0.79 17.30
CA THR A 104 -5.16 -0.65 17.01
C THR A 104 -4.40 -1.91 17.43
N GLY A 105 -3.21 -2.10 16.86
CA GLY A 105 -2.39 -3.25 17.21
C GLY A 105 -0.95 -3.11 16.72
N VAL A 106 -0.15 -4.14 16.99
CA VAL A 106 1.29 -4.17 16.70
C VAL A 106 1.63 -5.46 15.97
N PHE A 107 2.45 -5.35 14.93
CA PHE A 107 3.18 -6.51 14.42
C PHE A 107 4.58 -6.56 15.01
N SER A 108 4.99 -7.74 15.42
CA SER A 108 6.32 -8.01 15.96
C SER A 108 7.16 -8.81 14.96
N GLY A 109 8.48 -8.60 15.02
CA GLY A 109 9.48 -9.46 14.39
C GLY A 109 10.25 -10.17 15.48
N GLY A 110 9.94 -11.44 15.74
CA GLY A 110 10.33 -12.08 16.98
C GLY A 110 9.68 -11.38 18.16
N ASP A 111 10.47 -11.09 19.21
CA ASP A 111 9.98 -10.42 20.43
C ASP A 111 9.93 -8.88 20.35
N LYS A 112 10.35 -8.31 19.21
CA LYS A 112 10.42 -6.85 19.08
C LYS A 112 9.25 -6.28 18.28
N PRO A 113 8.53 -5.26 18.80
CA PRO A 113 7.53 -4.50 18.05
C PRO A 113 8.18 -3.85 16.82
N ARG A 114 7.56 -4.00 15.64
CA ARG A 114 8.09 -3.49 14.37
C ARG A 114 7.20 -2.46 13.70
N SER A 115 5.88 -2.61 13.83
CA SER A 115 4.94 -1.65 13.28
C SER A 115 3.69 -1.55 14.11
N LEU A 116 3.20 -0.31 14.25
CA LEU A 116 1.93 0.04 14.86
C LEU A 116 0.91 0.24 13.73
N TRP A 117 -0.32 -0.26 13.89
CA TRP A 117 -1.34 -0.22 12.86
C TRP A 117 -2.73 0.04 13.42
N ALA A 118 -3.62 0.58 12.59
CA ALA A 118 -5.07 0.55 12.79
C ALA A 118 -5.66 -0.67 12.09
N GLY A 119 -6.52 -1.41 12.78
CA GLY A 119 -7.14 -2.62 12.26
C GLY A 119 -8.19 -2.31 11.20
N VAL A 120 -8.38 -3.26 10.28
CA VAL A 120 -9.48 -3.22 9.31
C VAL A 120 -10.32 -4.47 9.52
N GLU A 121 -11.64 -4.30 9.66
CA GLU A 121 -12.55 -5.44 9.83
C GLU A 121 -12.49 -6.34 8.58
N ARG A 122 -12.26 -7.64 8.81
CA ARG A 122 -12.20 -8.63 7.74
C ARG A 122 -13.61 -9.05 7.36
N THR A 123 -14.13 -8.47 6.27
CA THR A 123 -15.41 -8.89 5.70
C THR A 123 -15.21 -9.90 4.56
N PRO A 124 -16.24 -10.69 4.22
CA PRO A 124 -16.20 -11.58 3.06
C PRO A 124 -15.88 -10.85 1.75
N GLU A 125 -16.38 -9.63 1.58
CA GLU A 125 -16.18 -8.81 0.39
C GLU A 125 -14.71 -8.38 0.26
N LEU A 126 -14.11 -7.90 1.36
CA LEU A 126 -12.68 -7.54 1.39
C LEU A 126 -11.79 -8.75 1.14
N ALA A 127 -12.09 -9.88 1.78
CA ALA A 127 -11.38 -11.12 1.57
C ALA A 127 -11.51 -11.60 0.12
N GLY A 128 -12.72 -11.57 -0.44
CA GLY A 128 -12.99 -11.93 -1.83
C GLY A 128 -12.29 -11.02 -2.84
N LEU A 129 -12.20 -9.71 -2.58
CA LEU A 129 -11.42 -8.79 -3.43
C LEU A 129 -9.93 -9.15 -3.37
N ARG A 130 -9.38 -9.33 -2.16
CA ARG A 130 -7.98 -9.73 -1.96
C ARG A 130 -7.65 -11.02 -2.71
N ASP A 131 -8.49 -12.03 -2.62
CA ASP A 131 -8.24 -13.31 -3.27
C ASP A 131 -8.29 -13.19 -4.81
N LYS A 132 -9.18 -12.36 -5.35
CA LYS A 132 -9.22 -12.06 -6.80
C LYS A 132 -7.98 -11.30 -7.27
N VAL A 133 -7.50 -10.34 -6.48
CA VAL A 133 -6.24 -9.64 -6.74
C VAL A 133 -5.08 -10.64 -6.71
N GLU A 134 -5.00 -11.53 -5.71
CA GLU A 134 -3.97 -12.57 -5.64
C GLU A 134 -3.98 -13.48 -6.87
N GLN A 135 -5.15 -13.94 -7.30
CA GLN A 135 -5.28 -14.76 -8.51
C GLN A 135 -4.87 -13.99 -9.78
N ALA A 136 -5.13 -12.68 -9.84
CA ALA A 136 -4.65 -11.84 -10.94
C ALA A 136 -3.13 -11.76 -10.96
N MET A 137 -2.49 -11.60 -9.78
CA MET A 137 -1.02 -11.58 -9.67
C MET A 137 -0.39 -12.90 -10.11
N ILE A 138 -0.96 -14.02 -9.70
CA ILE A 138 -0.48 -15.35 -10.12
C ILE A 138 -0.60 -15.53 -11.63
N ARG A 139 -1.71 -15.08 -12.25
CA ARG A 139 -1.89 -15.15 -13.72
C ARG A 139 -0.89 -14.25 -14.46
N ALA A 140 -0.50 -13.12 -13.89
CA ALA A 140 0.56 -12.26 -14.42
C ALA A 140 1.97 -12.83 -14.23
N GLY A 141 2.13 -14.02 -13.63
CA GLY A 141 3.43 -14.67 -13.45
C GLY A 141 4.11 -14.40 -12.11
N LEU A 142 3.47 -13.69 -11.19
CA LEU A 142 4.03 -13.46 -9.86
C LEU A 142 3.83 -14.68 -8.93
N PRO A 143 4.78 -14.95 -8.02
CA PRO A 143 4.61 -16.03 -7.05
C PRO A 143 3.48 -15.72 -6.06
N PRO A 144 2.81 -16.75 -5.50
CA PRO A 144 1.81 -16.56 -4.45
C PRO A 144 2.40 -15.84 -3.22
N GLU A 145 1.57 -15.00 -2.57
CA GLU A 145 1.94 -14.37 -1.29
C GLU A 145 1.87 -15.41 -0.16
N PRO A 146 3.01 -15.76 0.46
CA PRO A 146 3.02 -16.80 1.49
C PRO A 146 2.43 -16.34 2.82
N ARG A 147 2.34 -15.03 3.05
CA ARG A 147 1.85 -14.49 4.32
C ARG A 147 0.33 -14.45 4.36
N LYS A 148 -0.22 -14.82 5.52
CA LYS A 148 -1.66 -14.70 5.76
C LYS A 148 -2.08 -13.23 5.69
N PHE A 149 -3.15 -12.97 4.97
CA PHE A 149 -3.73 -11.62 4.87
C PHE A 149 -4.29 -11.17 6.22
N ALA A 150 -3.70 -10.13 6.77
CA ALA A 150 -4.13 -9.43 7.98
C ALA A 150 -4.41 -7.96 7.59
N PRO A 151 -5.66 -7.58 7.32
CA PRO A 151 -5.98 -6.25 6.83
C PRO A 151 -5.71 -5.20 7.89
N HIS A 152 -4.91 -4.19 7.55
CA HIS A 152 -4.48 -3.13 8.46
C HIS A 152 -4.02 -1.88 7.70
N VAL A 153 -3.99 -0.76 8.40
CA VAL A 153 -3.35 0.49 7.97
C VAL A 153 -2.14 0.73 8.85
N THR A 154 -0.95 0.76 8.28
CA THR A 154 0.26 1.06 9.05
C THR A 154 0.25 2.52 9.49
N LEU A 155 0.32 2.77 10.79
CA LEU A 155 0.41 4.10 11.41
C LEU A 155 1.86 4.51 11.63
N ALA A 156 2.72 3.58 12.09
CA ALA A 156 4.12 3.86 12.34
C ALA A 156 5.02 2.65 12.15
N ARG A 157 6.29 2.91 11.83
CA ARG A 157 7.39 1.95 11.98
C ARG A 157 8.03 2.17 13.34
N LEU A 158 8.29 1.07 14.06
CA LEU A 158 8.83 1.10 15.42
C LEU A 158 10.28 0.65 15.43
N ARG A 159 11.11 1.40 16.17
CA ARG A 159 12.49 1.02 16.45
C ARG A 159 12.71 1.11 17.97
N ASP A 160 12.71 -0.04 18.64
CA ASP A 160 12.89 -0.18 20.10
C ASP A 160 12.03 0.84 20.92
N PRO A 161 10.69 0.86 20.73
CA PRO A 161 9.81 1.80 21.44
C PRO A 161 9.73 1.44 22.94
N PRO A 162 9.56 2.43 23.85
CA PRO A 162 9.22 2.16 25.24
C PRO A 162 7.93 1.35 25.33
N LEU A 163 8.00 0.16 25.94
CA LEU A 163 6.87 -0.79 25.96
C LEU A 163 5.69 -0.29 26.79
N ASP A 164 5.93 0.53 27.81
CA ASP A 164 4.90 1.19 28.61
C ASP A 164 4.08 2.19 27.76
N GLN A 165 4.75 3.03 26.98
CA GLN A 165 4.08 3.96 26.06
C GLN A 165 3.30 3.22 24.98
N LEU A 166 3.87 2.14 24.42
CA LEU A 166 3.21 1.34 23.42
C LEU A 166 1.95 0.67 24.00
N ARG A 167 2.02 0.13 25.22
CA ARG A 167 0.86 -0.44 25.92
C ARG A 167 -0.20 0.62 26.22
N ALA A 168 0.22 1.80 26.72
CA ALA A 168 -0.69 2.91 26.97
C ALA A 168 -1.41 3.33 25.68
N PHE A 169 -0.68 3.45 24.56
CA PHE A 169 -1.27 3.74 23.25
C PHE A 169 -2.35 2.72 22.87
N LEU A 170 -2.03 1.42 22.96
CA LEU A 170 -2.97 0.35 22.59
C LEU A 170 -4.22 0.36 23.46
N VAL A 171 -4.08 0.62 24.76
CA VAL A 171 -5.22 0.73 25.69
C VAL A 171 -6.08 1.95 25.36
N THR A 172 -5.45 3.11 25.17
CA THR A 172 -6.16 4.38 24.88
C THR A 172 -6.94 4.32 23.57
N HIS A 173 -6.37 3.65 22.55
CA HIS A 173 -6.96 3.58 21.22
C HIS A 173 -7.64 2.23 20.90
N ALA A 174 -7.85 1.37 21.91
CA ALA A 174 -8.49 0.05 21.73
C ALA A 174 -9.89 0.15 21.10
N GLN A 175 -10.66 1.20 21.45
CA GLN A 175 -12.01 1.46 20.95
C GLN A 175 -12.05 2.40 19.74
N PHE A 176 -10.90 2.72 19.15
CA PHE A 176 -10.89 3.55 17.95
C PHE A 176 -11.75 2.92 16.86
N ARG A 177 -12.60 3.73 16.26
CA ARG A 177 -13.45 3.36 15.12
C ARG A 177 -13.57 4.57 14.21
N ALA A 178 -13.10 4.43 12.98
CA ALA A 178 -13.26 5.45 11.96
C ALA A 178 -14.67 5.39 11.35
N ASP A 179 -15.06 6.44 10.64
CA ASP A 179 -16.28 6.42 9.85
C ASP A 179 -16.22 5.34 8.77
N PRO A 180 -17.34 4.67 8.47
CA PRO A 180 -17.39 3.65 7.43
C PRO A 180 -17.02 4.21 6.06
N LEU A 181 -16.10 3.55 5.35
CA LEU A 181 -15.63 3.95 4.01
C LEU A 181 -16.31 3.12 2.91
N PRO A 182 -17.12 3.73 2.01
CA PRO A 182 -17.58 3.04 0.82
C PRO A 182 -16.43 2.86 -0.18
N VAL A 183 -16.04 1.61 -0.42
CA VAL A 183 -14.98 1.25 -1.37
C VAL A 183 -15.59 1.10 -2.76
N LYS A 184 -15.17 1.96 -3.68
CA LYS A 184 -15.66 2.01 -5.08
C LYS A 184 -14.60 1.59 -6.09
N LYS A 185 -13.33 1.56 -5.68
CA LYS A 185 -12.17 1.21 -6.51
C LYS A 185 -11.05 0.65 -5.65
N PHE A 186 -10.10 -0.02 -6.28
CA PHE A 186 -8.76 -0.29 -5.76
C PHE A 186 -7.74 0.16 -6.80
N SER A 187 -6.47 0.29 -6.41
CA SER A 187 -5.44 0.90 -7.27
C SER A 187 -4.18 0.07 -7.32
N LEU A 188 -3.48 0.11 -8.46
CA LEU A 188 -2.07 -0.22 -8.57
C LEU A 188 -1.27 1.02 -8.20
N ILE A 189 -0.36 0.90 -7.24
CA ILE A 189 0.31 2.04 -6.61
C ILE A 189 1.83 1.84 -6.71
N ALA A 190 2.53 2.87 -7.19
CA ALA A 190 3.99 2.91 -7.18
C ALA A 190 4.51 3.53 -5.89
N SER A 191 5.63 3.00 -5.40
CA SER A 191 6.32 3.46 -4.21
C SER A 191 7.69 4.00 -4.57
N PHE A 192 7.88 5.29 -4.44
CA PHE A 192 9.15 5.98 -4.65
C PHE A 192 9.83 6.27 -3.32
N GLN A 193 11.13 5.98 -3.24
CA GLN A 193 11.91 6.30 -2.06
C GLN A 193 12.52 7.70 -2.23
N THR A 194 12.20 8.60 -1.30
CA THR A 194 12.78 9.94 -1.25
C THR A 194 13.62 10.13 0.01
N LYS A 195 14.37 11.22 0.11
CA LYS A 195 15.15 11.57 1.32
C LYS A 195 14.25 11.77 2.55
N SER A 196 13.01 12.19 2.35
CA SER A 196 12.02 12.41 3.41
C SER A 196 11.21 11.15 3.76
N GLY A 197 11.22 10.12 2.92
CA GLY A 197 10.46 8.87 3.11
C GLY A 197 9.90 8.33 1.80
N SER A 198 8.97 7.40 1.90
CA SER A 198 8.27 6.86 0.73
C SER A 198 7.18 7.83 0.27
N VAL A 199 7.05 7.98 -1.03
CA VAL A 199 5.93 8.67 -1.69
C VAL A 199 5.18 7.65 -2.53
N TYR A 200 3.86 7.67 -2.49
CA TYR A 200 3.00 6.74 -3.20
C TYR A 200 2.21 7.47 -4.28
N GLU A 201 2.18 6.88 -5.48
CA GLU A 201 1.46 7.42 -6.63
C GLU A 201 0.58 6.34 -7.26
N ASP A 202 -0.71 6.65 -7.42
CA ASP A 202 -1.65 5.77 -8.11
C ASP A 202 -1.29 5.70 -9.59
N GLN A 203 -0.96 4.50 -10.09
CA GLN A 203 -0.63 4.26 -11.50
C GLN A 203 -1.87 3.91 -12.30
N ALA A 204 -2.76 3.13 -11.73
CA ALA A 204 -4.03 2.75 -12.35
C ALA A 204 -5.12 2.50 -11.30
N ASP A 205 -6.36 2.82 -11.65
CA ASP A 205 -7.55 2.63 -10.83
C ASP A 205 -8.49 1.59 -11.47
N TYR A 206 -9.00 0.68 -10.64
CA TYR A 206 -9.91 -0.38 -11.07
C TYR A 206 -11.24 -0.25 -10.33
N ALA A 207 -12.28 0.12 -11.08
CA ALA A 207 -13.60 0.34 -10.52
C ALA A 207 -14.27 -0.97 -10.07
N LEU A 208 -14.92 -0.93 -8.91
CA LEU A 208 -15.76 -2.00 -8.42
C LEU A 208 -17.19 -1.86 -8.98
N LEU A 209 -17.84 -3.01 -9.21
CA LEU A 209 -19.21 -3.10 -9.73
C LEU A 209 -20.22 -2.61 -8.68
N ASN A 210 -21.33 -2.09 -9.16
CA ASN A 210 -22.47 -1.73 -8.31
C ASN A 210 -23.10 -2.96 -7.66
#